data_1f4c39f1214731d5b18286937c01097d
#
_entry.id   1f4c39f1214731d5b18286937c01097d
#
_cell.length_a   1.000
_cell.length_b   1.000
_cell.length_c   1.000
_cell.angle_alpha   90.00
_cell.angle_beta   90.00
_cell.angle_gamma   90.00
#
_symmetry.space_group_name_H-M   'P 1'
#
loop_
_entity.id
_entity.type
_entity.pdbx_description
1 polymer ?
#
loop_
_entity_poly.entity_id
_entity_poly.type
_entity_poly.pdbx_seq_one_letter_code
_entity_poly.pdbx_strand_id
1 'polypeptide(L)'
;MYSWCQLDLLAGLYKMISFSENRTRASIGRVAELRTTEAASVIYLRLWSEGEDAQALIASEFNKELGIIDGNKAFRALETFWQLLTLHKVKPLAQYSLHCVYIGIDESCLANFINTAGDGNKADALLIARLLVSPHVAEFLTSCASEFGLALKRIKHRTPEYLTLSLPEITTIH
;
A
#
# COMPACT_ATOMS: atom_id res chain seq x y z
N MET A 1 11.80 -37.64 27.32
CA MET A 1 11.10 -38.32 26.22
C MET A 1 9.98 -37.40 25.76
N TYR A 2 10.34 -36.33 25.04
CA TYR A 2 9.39 -35.37 24.49
C TYR A 2 9.39 -35.49 22.97
N SER A 3 8.37 -35.93 22.55
CA SER A 3 7.58 -36.21 21.37
C SER A 3 8.00 -35.47 20.11
N TRP A 4 8.35 -36.22 19.10
CA TRP A 4 8.60 -35.87 17.68
C TRP A 4 7.36 -35.26 16.99
N CYS A 5 6.19 -35.27 17.63
CA CYS A 5 4.92 -34.76 17.10
C CYS A 5 4.83 -33.23 17.01
N GLN A 6 5.67 -32.49 17.76
CA GLN A 6 5.60 -31.03 17.80
C GLN A 6 6.43 -30.36 16.69
N LEU A 7 7.41 -31.07 16.15
CA LEU A 7 8.23 -30.60 15.02
C LEU A 7 7.48 -30.70 13.68
N ASP A 8 6.63 -31.71 13.53
CA ASP A 8 5.83 -31.86 12.29
C ASP A 8 4.71 -30.82 12.15
N LEU A 9 4.13 -30.38 13.28
CA LEU A 9 3.13 -29.32 13.30
C LEU A 9 3.73 -27.95 12.93
N LEU A 10 4.93 -27.66 13.45
CA LEU A 10 5.65 -26.42 13.12
C LEU A 10 6.14 -26.43 11.67
N ALA A 11 6.61 -27.55 11.16
CA ALA A 11 7.00 -27.71 9.76
C ALA A 11 5.80 -27.62 8.81
N GLY A 12 4.63 -28.14 9.21
CA GLY A 12 3.38 -27.99 8.47
C GLY A 12 2.87 -26.56 8.43
N LEU A 13 2.94 -25.84 9.57
CA LEU A 13 2.60 -24.43 9.67
C LEU A 13 3.58 -23.55 8.85
N TYR A 14 4.88 -23.82 8.93
CA TYR A 14 5.88 -23.11 8.15
C TYR A 14 5.69 -23.33 6.64
N LYS A 15 5.32 -24.56 6.22
CA LYS A 15 5.02 -24.87 4.84
C LYS A 15 3.71 -24.25 4.36
N MET A 16 2.70 -24.12 5.21
CA MET A 16 1.46 -23.38 4.91
C MET A 16 1.70 -21.86 4.83
N ILE A 17 2.52 -21.29 5.70
CA ILE A 17 2.91 -19.88 5.67
C ILE A 17 3.74 -19.60 4.40
N SER A 18 4.71 -20.44 4.07
CA SER A 18 5.54 -20.34 2.87
C SER A 18 4.73 -20.51 1.58
N PHE A 19 3.70 -21.37 1.57
CA PHE A 19 2.82 -21.56 0.41
C PHE A 19 1.84 -20.40 0.22
N SER A 20 1.39 -19.77 1.31
CA SER A 20 0.60 -18.53 1.28
C SER A 20 1.44 -17.35 0.75
N GLU A 21 2.70 -17.22 1.21
CA GLU A 21 3.63 -16.18 0.73
C GLU A 21 3.94 -16.30 -0.78
N ASN A 22 4.05 -17.51 -1.33
CA ASN A 22 4.31 -17.69 -2.76
C ASN A 22 3.12 -17.36 -3.66
N ARG A 23 1.87 -17.49 -3.18
CA ARG A 23 0.67 -17.06 -3.94
C ARG A 23 0.50 -15.55 -3.97
N THR A 24 0.92 -14.85 -2.93
CA THR A 24 0.80 -13.39 -2.81
C THR A 24 1.94 -12.64 -3.48
N ARG A 25 3.04 -13.32 -3.84
CA ARG A 25 4.21 -12.74 -4.51
C ARG A 25 4.18 -12.82 -6.04
N ALA A 26 3.11 -13.30 -6.66
CA ALA A 26 2.98 -13.20 -8.11
C ALA A 26 2.87 -11.73 -8.51
N SER A 27 3.90 -11.20 -9.19
CA SER A 27 3.82 -9.88 -9.77
C SER A 27 2.84 -9.90 -10.94
N ILE A 28 1.99 -8.89 -11.03
CA ILE A 28 1.01 -8.74 -12.11
C ILE A 28 1.38 -7.63 -13.09
N GLY A 29 2.43 -6.87 -12.80
CA GLY A 29 2.89 -5.75 -13.62
C GLY A 29 4.00 -4.98 -12.95
N ARG A 30 4.25 -3.79 -13.45
CA ARG A 30 5.25 -2.83 -12.91
C ARG A 30 4.55 -1.60 -12.38
N VAL A 31 5.11 -1.01 -11.31
CA VAL A 31 4.61 0.25 -10.74
C VAL A 31 4.58 1.38 -11.78
N ALA A 32 5.56 1.40 -12.70
CA ALA A 32 5.64 2.40 -13.76
C ALA A 32 4.52 2.30 -14.82
N GLU A 33 3.79 1.20 -14.88
CA GLU A 33 2.66 0.98 -15.80
C GLU A 33 1.33 1.45 -15.22
N LEU A 34 1.30 1.80 -13.94
CA LEU A 34 0.12 2.28 -13.24
C LEU A 34 -0.18 3.74 -13.59
N ARG A 35 -1.45 4.14 -13.42
CA ARG A 35 -1.82 5.54 -13.41
C ARG A 35 -1.10 6.29 -12.29
N THR A 36 -0.84 7.56 -12.46
CA THR A 36 -0.05 8.37 -11.53
C THR A 36 -0.54 8.26 -10.08
N THR A 37 -1.84 8.35 -9.84
CA THR A 37 -2.43 8.22 -8.49
C THR A 37 -2.28 6.82 -7.93
N GLU A 38 -2.43 5.78 -8.75
CA GLU A 38 -2.25 4.38 -8.35
C GLU A 38 -0.79 4.10 -7.98
N ALA A 39 0.15 4.55 -8.82
CA ALA A 39 1.58 4.41 -8.55
C ALA A 39 1.97 5.12 -7.25
N ALA A 40 1.50 6.37 -7.05
CA ALA A 40 1.72 7.12 -5.84
C ALA A 40 1.14 6.38 -4.61
N SER A 41 -0.07 5.83 -4.72
CA SER A 41 -0.69 5.06 -3.63
C SER A 41 0.20 3.89 -3.20
N VAL A 42 0.72 3.11 -4.15
CA VAL A 42 1.64 1.99 -3.86
C VAL A 42 2.89 2.48 -3.14
N ILE A 43 3.51 3.55 -3.63
CA ILE A 43 4.74 4.10 -3.06
C ILE A 43 4.51 4.58 -1.63
N TYR A 44 3.46 5.36 -1.37
CA TYR A 44 3.17 5.85 -0.02
C TYR A 44 2.77 4.74 0.96
N LEU A 45 2.06 3.70 0.50
CA LEU A 45 1.76 2.54 1.34
C LEU A 45 3.02 1.74 1.70
N ARG A 46 3.93 1.56 0.76
CA ARG A 46 5.23 0.92 1.01
C ARG A 46 6.08 1.76 1.97
N LEU A 47 6.18 3.06 1.70
CA LEU A 47 6.93 3.99 2.54
C LEU A 47 6.38 4.03 3.97
N TRP A 48 5.06 3.98 4.14
CA TRP A 48 4.42 3.90 5.45
C TRP A 48 4.90 2.69 6.26
N SER A 49 5.13 1.57 5.60
CA SER A 49 5.57 0.32 6.23
C SER A 49 7.03 0.33 6.68
N GLU A 50 7.85 1.30 6.22
CA GLU A 50 9.27 1.42 6.61
C GLU A 50 9.44 1.97 8.04
N GLY A 51 8.38 2.49 8.68
CA GLY A 51 8.39 2.92 10.07
C GLY A 51 8.27 4.43 10.29
N GLU A 52 8.51 4.86 11.54
CA GLU A 52 8.22 6.23 11.99
C GLU A 52 9.00 7.31 11.23
N ASP A 53 10.26 7.08 10.91
CA ASP A 53 11.08 8.04 10.16
C ASP A 53 10.51 8.29 8.76
N ALA A 54 10.07 7.23 8.09
CA ALA A 54 9.45 7.31 6.78
C ALA A 54 8.06 7.98 6.84
N GLN A 55 7.30 7.72 7.89
CA GLN A 55 6.01 8.38 8.13
C GLN A 55 6.19 9.90 8.36
N ALA A 56 7.25 10.29 9.08
CA ALA A 56 7.60 11.71 9.25
C ALA A 56 7.96 12.39 7.92
N LEU A 57 8.64 11.68 7.01
CA LEU A 57 8.92 12.17 5.66
C LEU A 57 7.62 12.38 4.85
N ILE A 58 6.67 11.44 4.93
CA ILE A 58 5.35 11.58 4.28
C ILE A 58 4.62 12.83 4.82
N ALA A 59 4.60 13.03 6.14
CA ALA A 59 3.97 14.20 6.75
C ALA A 59 4.60 15.51 6.25
N SER A 60 5.93 15.56 6.19
CA SER A 60 6.68 16.72 5.69
C SER A 60 6.36 17.00 4.21
N GLU A 61 6.34 15.98 3.38
CA GLU A 61 6.03 16.10 1.95
C GLU A 61 4.59 16.58 1.72
N PHE A 62 3.61 16.01 2.43
CA PHE A 62 2.22 16.44 2.33
C PHE A 62 2.04 17.89 2.74
N ASN A 63 2.69 18.33 3.83
CA ASN A 63 2.64 19.70 4.27
C ASN A 63 3.30 20.67 3.28
N LYS A 64 4.38 20.26 2.65
CA LYS A 64 5.08 21.03 1.61
C LYS A 64 4.22 21.22 0.35
N GLU A 65 3.58 20.14 -0.12
CA GLU A 65 2.86 20.14 -1.39
C GLU A 65 1.42 20.66 -1.28
N LEU A 66 0.75 20.42 -0.15
CA LEU A 66 -0.66 20.75 0.05
C LEU A 66 -0.89 21.95 1.01
N GLY A 67 0.16 22.36 1.72
CA GLY A 67 0.05 23.30 2.86
C GLY A 67 -0.29 22.57 4.16
N ILE A 68 -0.03 23.22 5.30
CA ILE A 68 -0.07 22.59 6.63
C ILE A 68 -1.45 21.99 6.96
N ILE A 69 -2.54 22.67 6.63
CA ILE A 69 -3.90 22.22 6.96
C ILE A 69 -4.28 20.98 6.15
N ASP A 70 -4.18 21.07 4.83
CA ASP A 70 -4.55 19.97 3.93
C ASP A 70 -3.55 18.83 4.00
N GLY A 71 -2.26 19.12 4.22
CA GLY A 71 -1.21 18.12 4.39
C GLY A 71 -1.43 17.27 5.64
N ASN A 72 -1.72 17.90 6.78
CA ASN A 72 -2.06 17.18 8.00
C ASN A 72 -3.35 16.35 7.85
N LYS A 73 -4.34 16.87 7.11
CA LYS A 73 -5.57 16.12 6.82
C LYS A 73 -5.28 14.87 5.98
N ALA A 74 -4.48 15.01 4.95
CA ALA A 74 -4.07 13.88 4.08
C ALA A 74 -3.26 12.83 4.86
N PHE A 75 -2.33 13.28 5.70
CA PHE A 75 -1.55 12.39 6.56
C PHE A 75 -2.44 11.58 7.51
N ARG A 76 -3.38 12.23 8.20
CA ARG A 76 -4.32 11.55 9.09
C ARG A 76 -5.24 10.58 8.35
N ALA A 77 -5.63 10.92 7.13
CA ALA A 77 -6.42 10.01 6.29
C ALA A 77 -5.63 8.75 5.95
N LEU A 78 -4.35 8.86 5.58
CA LEU A 78 -3.46 7.72 5.34
C LEU A 78 -3.23 6.91 6.61
N GLU A 79 -2.94 7.57 7.75
CA GLU A 79 -2.74 6.92 9.04
C GLU A 79 -3.97 6.09 9.44
N THR A 80 -5.14 6.69 9.42
CA THR A 80 -6.40 6.02 9.77
C THR A 80 -6.73 4.90 8.78
N PHE A 81 -6.51 5.13 7.49
CA PHE A 81 -6.65 4.12 6.44
C PHE A 81 -5.81 2.88 6.74
N TRP A 82 -4.53 3.09 7.07
CA TRP A 82 -3.61 2.00 7.38
C TRP A 82 -3.99 1.25 8.65
N GLN A 83 -4.39 1.96 9.69
CA GLN A 83 -4.87 1.37 10.95
C GLN A 83 -6.10 0.49 10.73
N LEU A 84 -7.13 1.01 10.03
CA LEU A 84 -8.33 0.26 9.71
C LEU A 84 -8.04 -0.99 8.88
N LEU A 85 -7.19 -0.83 7.85
CA LEU A 85 -6.77 -1.94 7.00
C LEU A 85 -6.05 -3.02 7.82
N THR A 86 -5.12 -2.63 8.68
CA THR A 86 -4.32 -3.57 9.48
C THR A 86 -5.17 -4.31 10.51
N LEU A 87 -6.10 -3.62 11.19
CA LEU A 87 -6.92 -4.19 12.25
C LEU A 87 -8.10 -5.01 11.74
N HIS A 88 -8.67 -4.65 10.58
CA HIS A 88 -9.94 -5.20 10.11
C HIS A 88 -9.85 -5.95 8.77
N LYS A 89 -8.64 -6.16 8.24
CA LYS A 89 -8.45 -6.93 7.00
C LYS A 89 -9.04 -8.32 7.09
N VAL A 90 -9.75 -8.75 6.05
CA VAL A 90 -10.36 -10.08 5.99
C VAL A 90 -9.38 -11.18 5.58
N LYS A 91 -8.24 -10.81 5.00
CA LYS A 91 -7.15 -11.71 4.60
C LYS A 91 -5.80 -11.02 4.77
N PRO A 92 -4.70 -11.77 4.91
CA PRO A 92 -3.36 -11.21 4.83
C PRO A 92 -3.17 -10.48 3.49
N LEU A 93 -2.59 -9.29 3.55
CA LEU A 93 -2.25 -8.49 2.37
C LEU A 93 -0.73 -8.53 2.17
N ALA A 94 -0.31 -8.91 0.98
CA ALA A 94 1.10 -8.92 0.61
C ALA A 94 1.51 -7.57 0.02
N GLN A 95 2.72 -7.15 0.38
CA GLN A 95 3.32 -5.91 -0.09
C GLN A 95 4.76 -6.18 -0.46
N TYR A 96 5.22 -5.57 -1.56
CA TYR A 96 6.63 -5.58 -1.93
C TYR A 96 7.43 -4.52 -1.15
N SER A 97 8.75 -4.66 -1.12
CA SER A 97 9.64 -3.64 -0.57
C SER A 97 9.57 -2.33 -1.34
N LEU A 98 9.94 -1.22 -0.70
CA LEU A 98 9.86 0.13 -1.26
C LEU A 98 10.49 0.27 -2.65
N HIS A 99 11.66 -0.33 -2.84
CA HIS A 99 12.42 -0.23 -4.10
C HIS A 99 12.05 -1.27 -5.17
N CYS A 100 11.06 -2.12 -4.91
CA CYS A 100 10.64 -3.12 -5.88
C CYS A 100 9.87 -2.47 -7.04
N VAL A 101 10.33 -2.73 -8.27
CA VAL A 101 9.68 -2.20 -9.49
C VAL A 101 8.40 -2.93 -9.85
N TYR A 102 8.17 -4.11 -9.28
CA TYR A 102 6.98 -4.93 -9.54
C TYR A 102 5.84 -4.59 -8.57
N ILE A 103 4.63 -4.89 -9.00
CA ILE A 103 3.41 -4.76 -8.20
C ILE A 103 2.72 -6.11 -8.06
N GLY A 104 2.21 -6.41 -6.86
CA GLY A 104 1.41 -7.58 -6.56
C GLY A 104 -0.09 -7.33 -6.69
N ILE A 105 -0.88 -8.40 -6.65
CA ILE A 105 -2.34 -8.35 -6.74
C ILE A 105 -2.94 -7.50 -5.62
N ASP A 106 -2.49 -7.67 -4.39
CA ASP A 106 -3.03 -6.95 -3.24
C ASP A 106 -2.72 -5.45 -3.31
N GLU A 107 -1.49 -5.09 -3.70
CA GLU A 107 -1.11 -3.69 -3.90
C GLU A 107 -1.90 -3.03 -5.04
N SER A 108 -2.10 -3.75 -6.14
CA SER A 108 -2.90 -3.27 -7.26
C SER A 108 -4.37 -3.07 -6.86
N CYS A 109 -4.92 -3.97 -6.06
CA CYS A 109 -6.28 -3.85 -5.53
C CYS A 109 -6.41 -2.61 -4.62
N LEU A 110 -5.44 -2.38 -3.72
CA LEU A 110 -5.41 -1.20 -2.85
C LEU A 110 -5.25 0.09 -3.65
N ALA A 111 -4.37 0.12 -4.64
CA ALA A 111 -4.15 1.27 -5.50
C ALA A 111 -5.41 1.64 -6.31
N ASN A 112 -6.08 0.64 -6.90
CA ASN A 112 -7.35 0.82 -7.59
C ASN A 112 -8.44 1.32 -6.64
N PHE A 113 -8.52 0.77 -5.43
CA PHE A 113 -9.46 1.21 -4.40
C PHE A 113 -9.29 2.69 -4.06
N ILE A 114 -8.05 3.12 -3.76
CA ILE A 114 -7.75 4.51 -3.40
C ILE A 114 -8.03 5.45 -4.59
N ASN A 115 -7.67 5.03 -5.81
CA ASN A 115 -7.96 5.82 -7.00
C ASN A 115 -9.48 5.97 -7.24
N THR A 116 -10.25 4.86 -7.16
CA THR A 116 -11.70 4.85 -7.35
C THR A 116 -12.41 5.71 -6.30
N ALA A 117 -11.99 5.63 -5.03
CA ALA A 117 -12.50 6.46 -3.95
C ALA A 117 -12.17 7.96 -4.18
N GLY A 118 -10.95 8.27 -4.60
CA GLY A 118 -10.50 9.62 -4.93
C GLY A 118 -11.13 10.19 -6.20
N ASP A 119 -11.68 9.35 -7.12
CA ASP A 119 -12.50 9.76 -8.26
C ASP A 119 -13.94 10.13 -7.85
N GLY A 120 -14.32 9.88 -6.61
CA GLY A 120 -15.67 10.11 -6.11
C GLY A 120 -16.66 8.97 -6.38
N ASN A 121 -16.22 7.86 -6.96
CA ASN A 121 -17.02 6.66 -7.21
C ASN A 121 -17.23 5.86 -5.92
N LYS A 122 -17.95 6.46 -4.98
CA LYS A 122 -18.14 5.90 -3.63
C LYS A 122 -18.76 4.51 -3.62
N ALA A 123 -19.71 4.25 -4.54
CA ALA A 123 -20.41 2.97 -4.62
C ALA A 123 -19.43 1.84 -4.98
N ASP A 124 -18.61 2.03 -6.03
CA ASP A 124 -17.63 1.05 -6.48
C ASP A 124 -16.50 0.89 -5.45
N ALA A 125 -16.04 2.00 -4.89
CA ALA A 125 -15.04 1.98 -3.83
C ALA A 125 -15.54 1.19 -2.59
N LEU A 126 -16.79 1.37 -2.20
CA LEU A 126 -17.38 0.62 -1.08
C LEU A 126 -17.46 -0.89 -1.37
N LEU A 127 -17.74 -1.28 -2.61
CA LEU A 127 -17.72 -2.70 -2.99
C LEU A 127 -16.31 -3.29 -2.84
N ILE A 128 -15.28 -2.55 -3.27
CA ILE A 128 -13.88 -2.99 -3.10
C ILE A 128 -13.52 -3.04 -1.60
N ALA A 129 -13.89 -2.02 -0.82
CA ALA A 129 -13.63 -1.99 0.61
C ALA A 129 -14.17 -3.21 1.36
N ARG A 130 -15.38 -3.68 1.00
CA ARG A 130 -16.00 -4.89 1.57
C ARG A 130 -15.25 -6.18 1.27
N LEU A 131 -14.39 -6.20 0.26
CA LEU A 131 -13.48 -7.32 -0.04
C LEU A 131 -12.18 -7.24 0.76
N LEU A 132 -11.82 -6.05 1.23
CA LEU A 132 -10.57 -5.79 1.95
C LEU A 132 -10.72 -5.90 3.46
N VAL A 133 -11.82 -5.37 4.00
CA VAL A 133 -12.06 -5.27 5.45
C VAL A 133 -13.46 -5.75 5.84
N SER A 134 -13.66 -5.94 7.13
CA SER A 134 -14.97 -6.28 7.70
C SER A 134 -16.02 -5.23 7.31
N PRO A 135 -17.27 -5.64 6.97
CA PRO A 135 -18.30 -4.74 6.44
C PRO A 135 -18.61 -3.51 7.30
N HIS A 136 -18.52 -3.62 8.62
CA HIS A 136 -18.85 -2.54 9.56
C HIS A 136 -17.86 -1.35 9.52
N VAL A 137 -16.65 -1.54 8.97
CA VAL A 137 -15.65 -0.46 8.81
C VAL A 137 -15.47 -0.02 7.36
N ALA A 138 -16.09 -0.71 6.40
CA ALA A 138 -15.88 -0.50 4.97
C ALA A 138 -16.21 0.93 4.52
N GLU A 139 -17.29 1.54 5.05
CA GLU A 139 -17.68 2.93 4.73
C GLU A 139 -16.63 3.91 5.25
N PHE A 140 -16.13 3.70 6.47
CA PHE A 140 -15.13 4.57 7.05
C PHE A 140 -13.78 4.44 6.32
N LEU A 141 -13.37 3.21 5.98
CA LEU A 141 -12.20 2.98 5.13
C LEU A 141 -12.33 3.68 3.78
N THR A 142 -13.53 3.64 3.16
CA THR A 142 -13.80 4.32 1.89
C THR A 142 -13.68 5.83 2.01
N SER A 143 -14.13 6.41 3.13
CA SER A 143 -13.97 7.84 3.39
C SER A 143 -12.50 8.26 3.51
N CYS A 144 -11.71 7.49 4.27
CA CYS A 144 -10.26 7.73 4.39
C CYS A 144 -9.56 7.58 3.04
N ALA A 145 -9.90 6.55 2.26
CA ALA A 145 -9.35 6.33 0.92
C ALA A 145 -9.70 7.48 -0.03
N SER A 146 -10.91 8.05 0.07
CA SER A 146 -11.33 9.18 -0.74
C SER A 146 -10.51 10.45 -0.41
N GLU A 147 -10.32 10.76 0.86
CA GLU A 147 -9.51 11.92 1.29
C GLU A 147 -8.05 11.77 0.88
N PHE A 148 -7.48 10.59 1.10
CA PHE A 148 -6.12 10.29 0.70
C PHE A 148 -5.94 10.31 -0.82
N GLY A 149 -6.84 9.68 -1.59
CA GLY A 149 -6.80 9.68 -3.04
C GLY A 149 -6.95 11.07 -3.66
N LEU A 150 -7.82 11.93 -3.08
CA LEU A 150 -7.93 13.34 -3.48
C LEU A 150 -6.64 14.12 -3.21
N ALA A 151 -6.00 13.87 -2.06
CA ALA A 151 -4.72 14.50 -1.73
C ALA A 151 -3.65 14.12 -2.75
N LEU A 152 -3.54 12.82 -3.09
CA LEU A 152 -2.58 12.33 -4.10
C LEU A 152 -2.79 12.98 -5.46
N LYS A 153 -4.02 13.24 -5.89
CA LYS A 153 -4.32 13.91 -7.17
C LYS A 153 -3.90 15.38 -7.17
N ARG A 154 -3.88 16.03 -6.01
CA ARG A 154 -3.46 17.43 -5.88
C ARG A 154 -1.94 17.58 -5.81
N ILE A 155 -1.24 16.59 -5.32
CA ILE A 155 0.22 16.56 -5.30
C ILE A 155 0.71 16.49 -6.75
N LYS A 156 1.52 17.47 -7.17
CA LYS A 156 2.18 17.41 -8.45
C LYS A 156 3.26 16.35 -8.39
N HIS A 157 2.97 15.19 -8.91
CA HIS A 157 3.92 14.08 -8.92
C HIS A 157 5.15 14.41 -9.76
N ARG A 158 6.14 15.01 -9.12
CA ARG A 158 7.53 14.82 -9.53
C ARG A 158 7.88 13.40 -9.10
N THR A 159 8.56 12.66 -9.97
CA THR A 159 9.15 11.37 -9.55
C THR A 159 9.85 11.60 -8.21
N PRO A 160 9.43 10.94 -7.12
CA PRO A 160 10.03 11.18 -5.82
C PRO A 160 11.53 11.01 -5.91
N GLU A 161 12.29 11.97 -5.39
CA GLU A 161 13.75 12.05 -5.52
C GLU A 161 14.44 10.78 -5.01
N TYR A 162 13.83 10.09 -4.03
CA TYR A 162 14.31 8.80 -3.50
C TYR A 162 14.15 7.62 -4.47
N LEU A 163 13.31 7.71 -5.51
CA LEU A 163 13.22 6.70 -6.57
C LEU A 163 14.27 6.90 -7.67
N THR A 164 14.81 8.12 -7.79
CA THR A 164 15.86 8.42 -8.76
C THR A 164 17.25 8.01 -8.28
N LEU A 165 17.43 7.87 -6.95
CA LEU A 165 18.73 7.53 -6.34
C LEU A 165 19.09 6.04 -6.40
N SER A 166 18.20 5.15 -6.85
CA SER A 166 18.39 3.70 -6.81
C SER A 166 18.35 2.97 -8.15
N LEU A 167 18.42 3.69 -9.27
CA LEU A 167 18.69 3.05 -10.56
C LEU A 167 20.21 2.94 -10.72
N PRO A 168 20.81 1.73 -10.63
CA PRO A 168 22.19 1.57 -11.06
C PRO A 168 22.24 1.94 -12.54
N GLU A 169 23.14 2.84 -12.91
CA GLU A 169 23.47 3.09 -14.31
C GLU A 169 23.85 1.75 -14.93
N ILE A 170 23.01 1.27 -15.85
CA ILE A 170 23.37 0.14 -16.70
C ILE A 170 24.45 0.67 -17.63
N THR A 171 25.71 0.51 -17.20
CA THR A 171 26.86 0.73 -18.08
C THR A 171 26.76 -0.30 -19.20
N THR A 172 26.30 0.13 -20.34
CA THR A 172 26.34 -0.68 -21.58
C THR A 172 27.80 -0.85 -21.93
N ILE A 173 28.34 -2.02 -21.62
CA ILE A 173 29.67 -2.42 -22.12
C ILE A 173 29.45 -2.80 -23.59
N HIS A 174 30.03 -2.01 -24.49
CA HIS A 174 30.20 -2.35 -25.89
C HIS A 174 31.37 -3.31 -26.07
#